data_24bdb5fdac59e3acc9760720f570b0e4
#
_entry.id   24bdb5fdac59e3acc9760720f570b0e4
#
_cell.length_a   1.000
_cell.length_b   1.000
_cell.length_c   1.000
_cell.angle_alpha   90.00
_cell.angle_beta   90.00
_cell.angle_gamma   90.00
#
_symmetry.space_group_name_H-M   'P 1'
#
loop_
_entity.id
_entity.type
_entity.pdbx_description
1 polymer ?
#
loop_
_entity_poly.entity_id
_entity_poly.type
_entity_poly.pdbx_seq_one_letter_code
_entity_poly.pdbx_strand_id
1 'polypeptide(L)'
;MKQQKGATLIVVLVILILITLVGTLAVRSGILGLRLATNSQVQALLLENSNAALFNLENPNQVARQLAQDGMYSYFNSAANAEDELVFCYRASQDTFFSMSQASAISRTGSKTKIGVTGYCKANQFATGRSAVLAQVYLKKNIDNVVPFAHVAQNTSIGSSSLPVVSNSISVTVISVLPSFSSASKAEIEACFKERAANVSRCFEDLNIPYNTQRADYVVGGQPKLVS
;
A
#
# COMPACT_ATOMS: atom_id res chain seq x y z
N MET A 1 -39.78 17.68 67.37
CA MET A 1 -39.22 17.69 65.97
C MET A 1 -37.99 16.78 65.99
N LYS A 2 -38.06 15.55 65.43
CA LYS A 2 -36.96 14.59 65.36
C LYS A 2 -35.92 15.08 64.35
N GLN A 3 -34.69 15.20 64.74
CA GLN A 3 -33.57 15.65 63.92
C GLN A 3 -33.23 14.59 62.87
N GLN A 4 -33.58 14.84 61.59
CA GLN A 4 -33.24 14.01 60.45
C GLN A 4 -31.87 14.36 59.85
N LYS A 5 -30.89 14.78 60.66
CA LYS A 5 -29.59 15.23 60.17
C LYS A 5 -28.67 14.13 59.65
N GLY A 6 -28.93 12.85 59.95
CA GLY A 6 -28.11 11.72 59.47
C GLY A 6 -28.52 11.16 58.12
N ALA A 7 -29.79 11.23 57.74
CA ALA A 7 -30.30 10.66 56.48
C ALA A 7 -29.86 11.47 55.27
N THR A 8 -29.80 12.79 55.36
CA THR A 8 -29.36 13.66 54.28
C THR A 8 -27.91 13.45 53.88
N LEU A 9 -27.01 13.17 54.84
CA LEU A 9 -25.61 12.90 54.55
C LEU A 9 -25.44 11.62 53.73
N ILE A 10 -26.18 10.56 54.11
CA ILE A 10 -26.14 9.27 53.39
C ILE A 10 -26.67 9.43 51.93
N VAL A 11 -27.78 10.16 51.76
CA VAL A 11 -28.33 10.39 50.43
C VAL A 11 -27.36 11.19 49.56
N VAL A 12 -26.72 12.24 50.04
CA VAL A 12 -25.73 13.01 49.29
C VAL A 12 -24.51 12.14 48.93
N LEU A 13 -24.04 11.28 49.86
CA LEU A 13 -22.91 10.40 49.61
C LEU A 13 -23.25 9.36 48.53
N VAL A 14 -24.43 8.78 48.54
CA VAL A 14 -24.88 7.83 47.47
C VAL A 14 -24.98 8.53 46.12
N ILE A 15 -25.55 9.75 46.09
CA ILE A 15 -25.63 10.51 44.83
C ILE A 15 -24.24 10.83 44.28
N LEU A 16 -23.29 11.24 45.12
CA LEU A 16 -21.92 11.51 44.73
C LEU A 16 -21.23 10.24 44.14
N ILE A 17 -21.41 9.09 44.76
CA ILE A 17 -20.88 7.83 44.26
C ILE A 17 -21.51 7.49 42.92
N LEU A 18 -22.81 7.65 42.74
CA LEU A 18 -23.47 7.40 41.47
C LEU A 18 -22.98 8.34 40.36
N ILE A 19 -22.85 9.64 40.62
CA ILE A 19 -22.34 10.61 39.65
C ILE A 19 -20.89 10.30 39.28
N THR A 20 -20.03 9.95 40.22
CA THR A 20 -18.64 9.60 39.91
C THR A 20 -18.54 8.31 39.10
N LEU A 21 -19.38 7.33 39.38
CA LEU A 21 -19.42 6.07 38.67
C LEU A 21 -19.91 6.29 37.21
N VAL A 22 -20.98 7.03 36.98
CA VAL A 22 -21.48 7.41 35.66
C VAL A 22 -20.45 8.25 34.92
N GLY A 23 -19.83 9.22 35.59
CA GLY A 23 -18.79 10.08 35.01
C GLY A 23 -17.57 9.26 34.53
N THR A 24 -17.10 8.31 35.32
CA THR A 24 -15.96 7.46 34.92
C THR A 24 -16.29 6.56 33.71
N LEU A 25 -17.50 6.01 33.66
CA LEU A 25 -17.97 5.21 32.51
C LEU A 25 -18.08 6.07 31.25
N ALA A 26 -18.61 7.28 31.35
CA ALA A 26 -18.73 8.21 30.23
C ALA A 26 -17.36 8.58 29.64
N VAL A 27 -16.38 8.89 30.49
CA VAL A 27 -15.00 9.21 30.06
C VAL A 27 -14.35 8.00 29.36
N ARG A 28 -14.48 6.80 29.92
CA ARG A 28 -13.94 5.59 29.31
C ARG A 28 -14.55 5.32 27.94
N SER A 29 -15.86 5.46 27.81
CA SER A 29 -16.58 5.30 26.54
C SER A 29 -16.13 6.35 25.51
N GLY A 30 -15.95 7.60 25.93
CA GLY A 30 -15.46 8.68 25.07
C GLY A 30 -14.04 8.43 24.54
N ILE A 31 -13.11 7.98 25.39
CA ILE A 31 -11.74 7.64 25.00
C ILE A 31 -11.74 6.47 24.00
N LEU A 32 -12.56 5.44 24.24
CA LEU A 32 -12.66 4.31 23.33
C LEU A 32 -13.20 4.75 21.96
N GLY A 33 -14.26 5.55 21.94
CA GLY A 33 -14.83 6.12 20.71
C GLY A 33 -13.81 6.94 19.93
N LEU A 34 -13.02 7.78 20.60
CA LEU A 34 -11.96 8.56 19.96
C LEU A 34 -10.87 7.66 19.33
N ARG A 35 -10.43 6.62 20.03
CA ARG A 35 -9.44 5.66 19.52
C ARG A 35 -9.95 4.93 18.27
N LEU A 36 -11.20 4.50 18.29
CA LEU A 36 -11.82 3.84 17.13
C LEU A 36 -11.92 4.80 15.94
N ALA A 37 -12.36 6.03 16.15
CA ALA A 37 -12.45 7.05 15.10
C ALA A 37 -11.08 7.37 14.51
N THR A 38 -10.05 7.55 15.35
CA THR A 38 -8.69 7.82 14.89
C THR A 38 -8.14 6.66 14.06
N ASN A 39 -8.32 5.41 14.52
CA ASN A 39 -7.86 4.24 13.78
C ASN A 39 -8.58 4.12 12.41
N SER A 40 -9.88 4.35 12.37
CA SER A 40 -10.66 4.35 11.13
C SER A 40 -10.17 5.41 10.14
N GLN A 41 -9.87 6.62 10.61
CA GLN A 41 -9.32 7.70 9.78
C GLN A 41 -7.93 7.36 9.24
N VAL A 42 -7.07 6.76 10.05
CA VAL A 42 -5.74 6.31 9.61
C VAL A 42 -5.86 5.26 8.51
N GLN A 43 -6.71 4.25 8.70
CA GLN A 43 -6.90 3.21 7.69
C GLN A 43 -7.48 3.77 6.38
N ALA A 44 -8.46 4.67 6.47
CA ALA A 44 -9.02 5.33 5.29
C ALA A 44 -7.95 6.14 4.53
N LEU A 45 -7.12 6.89 5.24
CA LEU A 45 -6.04 7.69 4.66
C LEU A 45 -4.99 6.80 3.95
N LEU A 46 -4.59 5.71 4.57
CA LEU A 46 -3.65 4.74 4.00
C LEU A 46 -4.23 4.08 2.74
N LEU A 47 -5.49 3.68 2.80
CA LEU A 47 -6.21 3.09 1.67
C LEU A 47 -6.32 4.06 0.49
N GLU A 48 -6.70 5.32 0.76
CA GLU A 48 -6.80 6.36 -0.27
C GLU A 48 -5.48 6.58 -1.00
N ASN A 49 -4.36 6.65 -0.25
CA ASN A 49 -3.04 6.80 -0.86
C ASN A 49 -2.62 5.56 -1.69
N SER A 50 -2.96 4.36 -1.23
CA SER A 50 -2.71 3.14 -2.01
C SER A 50 -3.53 3.11 -3.30
N ASN A 51 -4.81 3.48 -3.24
CA ASN A 51 -5.67 3.57 -4.41
C ASN A 51 -5.20 4.66 -5.39
N ALA A 52 -4.72 5.80 -4.89
CA ALA A 52 -4.17 6.86 -5.74
C ALA A 52 -2.93 6.39 -6.51
N ALA A 53 -2.07 5.59 -5.88
CA ALA A 53 -0.91 5.00 -6.55
C ALA A 53 -1.32 4.00 -7.64
N LEU A 54 -2.31 3.14 -7.38
CA LEU A 54 -2.86 2.21 -8.38
C LEU A 54 -3.52 2.96 -9.53
N PHE A 55 -4.33 3.96 -9.25
CA PHE A 55 -4.98 4.78 -10.27
C PHE A 55 -3.98 5.48 -11.20
N ASN A 56 -2.86 5.95 -10.65
CA ASN A 56 -1.80 6.54 -11.44
C ASN A 56 -1.09 5.50 -12.34
N LEU A 57 -0.93 4.26 -11.87
CA LEU A 57 -0.42 3.15 -12.68
C LEU A 57 -1.36 2.83 -13.85
N GLU A 58 -2.66 2.90 -13.63
CA GLU A 58 -3.70 2.59 -14.62
C GLU A 58 -3.94 3.72 -15.62
N ASN A 59 -3.26 4.85 -15.50
CA ASN A 59 -3.45 6.00 -16.39
C ASN A 59 -3.14 5.61 -17.86
N PRO A 60 -4.15 5.65 -18.76
CA PRO A 60 -3.98 5.20 -20.15
C PRO A 60 -2.87 5.93 -20.90
N ASN A 61 -2.62 7.20 -20.59
CA ASN A 61 -1.59 8.01 -21.23
C ASN A 61 -0.16 7.52 -20.89
N GLN A 62 -0.01 6.77 -19.82
CA GLN A 62 1.28 6.25 -19.36
C GLN A 62 1.48 4.77 -19.71
N VAL A 63 0.42 4.02 -19.98
CA VAL A 63 0.47 2.58 -20.27
C VAL A 63 1.35 2.30 -21.50
N ALA A 64 1.24 3.08 -22.57
CA ALA A 64 2.05 2.92 -23.76
C ALA A 64 3.55 3.06 -23.45
N ARG A 65 3.93 4.00 -22.58
CA ARG A 65 5.32 4.21 -22.17
C ARG A 65 5.83 3.08 -21.28
N GLN A 66 4.99 2.57 -20.39
CA GLN A 66 5.33 1.44 -19.53
C GLN A 66 5.58 0.15 -20.32
N LEU A 67 4.87 -0.02 -21.43
CA LEU A 67 4.97 -1.19 -22.32
C LEU A 67 6.05 -1.04 -23.39
N ALA A 68 6.70 0.12 -23.52
CA ALA A 68 7.77 0.34 -24.48
C ALA A 68 8.97 -0.60 -24.22
N GLN A 69 9.80 -0.84 -25.21
CA GLN A 69 10.97 -1.72 -25.11
C GLN A 69 11.95 -1.32 -24.01
N ASP A 70 12.04 -0.03 -23.70
CA ASP A 70 12.83 0.55 -22.61
C ASP A 70 11.98 0.82 -21.35
N GLY A 71 10.72 0.39 -21.35
CA GLY A 71 9.77 0.59 -20.28
C GLY A 71 9.87 -0.48 -19.20
N MET A 72 9.06 -0.29 -18.17
CA MET A 72 8.98 -1.15 -17.00
C MET A 72 8.78 -2.65 -17.32
N TYR A 73 8.00 -2.94 -18.36
CA TYR A 73 7.67 -4.29 -18.76
C TYR A 73 8.83 -5.07 -19.35
N SER A 74 9.63 -4.39 -20.16
CA SER A 74 10.78 -5.01 -20.84
C SER A 74 11.83 -5.52 -19.86
N TYR A 75 11.88 -4.92 -18.67
CA TYR A 75 12.76 -5.37 -17.60
C TYR A 75 12.56 -6.85 -17.27
N PHE A 76 11.30 -7.30 -17.20
CA PHE A 76 10.96 -8.68 -16.84
C PHE A 76 11.09 -9.69 -17.99
N ASN A 77 11.40 -9.24 -19.21
CA ASN A 77 11.56 -10.14 -20.35
C ASN A 77 12.88 -10.92 -20.33
N SER A 78 13.87 -10.41 -19.60
CA SER A 78 15.11 -11.15 -19.36
C SER A 78 14.89 -12.24 -18.30
N ALA A 79 15.35 -13.47 -18.58
CA ALA A 79 15.30 -14.56 -17.61
C ALA A 79 15.99 -14.23 -16.27
N ALA A 80 17.04 -13.40 -16.32
CA ALA A 80 17.77 -12.94 -15.13
C ALA A 80 16.96 -11.99 -14.23
N ASN A 81 15.89 -11.39 -14.77
CA ASN A 81 15.07 -10.37 -14.09
C ASN A 81 13.64 -10.85 -13.82
N ALA A 82 13.25 -12.00 -14.36
CA ALA A 82 11.87 -12.48 -14.33
C ALA A 82 11.28 -12.63 -12.91
N GLU A 83 12.12 -12.90 -11.93
CA GLU A 83 11.73 -13.09 -10.52
C GLU A 83 12.05 -11.88 -9.64
N ASP A 84 12.58 -10.81 -10.21
CA ASP A 84 12.86 -9.57 -9.48
C ASP A 84 11.55 -8.84 -9.13
N GLU A 85 11.63 -7.96 -8.14
CA GLU A 85 10.58 -6.99 -7.82
C GLU A 85 11.07 -5.59 -8.19
N LEU A 86 10.39 -4.92 -9.12
CA LEU A 86 10.60 -3.50 -9.37
C LEU A 86 9.91 -2.67 -8.30
N VAL A 87 10.58 -1.63 -7.85
CA VAL A 87 10.13 -0.80 -6.74
C VAL A 87 10.13 0.66 -7.15
N PHE A 88 9.05 1.35 -6.80
CA PHE A 88 8.87 2.78 -7.07
C PHE A 88 8.32 3.47 -5.82
N CYS A 89 8.87 4.63 -5.48
CA CYS A 89 8.30 5.48 -4.44
C CYS A 89 7.22 6.37 -5.03
N TYR A 90 5.96 6.19 -4.59
CA TYR A 90 4.85 6.99 -5.07
C TYR A 90 4.87 8.40 -4.49
N ARG A 91 4.79 9.39 -5.37
CA ARG A 91 4.62 10.80 -5.03
C ARG A 91 3.63 11.43 -6.00
N ALA A 92 2.51 11.91 -5.52
CA ALA A 92 1.47 12.53 -6.34
C ALA A 92 1.94 13.76 -7.13
N SER A 93 3.05 14.40 -6.69
CA SER A 93 3.67 15.53 -7.38
C SER A 93 4.59 15.13 -8.54
N GLN A 94 4.80 13.83 -8.77
CA GLN A 94 5.63 13.30 -9.84
C GLN A 94 4.79 12.53 -10.87
N ASP A 95 4.53 13.13 -12.01
CA ASP A 95 3.76 12.50 -13.09
C ASP A 95 4.44 11.27 -13.70
N THR A 96 5.75 11.12 -13.49
CA THR A 96 6.57 10.06 -14.10
C THR A 96 7.23 9.14 -13.07
N PHE A 97 6.61 8.92 -11.93
CA PHE A 97 7.24 8.08 -10.90
C PHE A 97 7.45 6.62 -11.34
N PHE A 98 6.72 6.12 -12.34
CA PHE A 98 6.93 4.80 -12.96
C PHE A 98 8.01 4.77 -14.04
N SER A 99 8.80 5.80 -14.20
CA SER A 99 9.94 5.77 -15.11
C SER A 99 11.02 4.81 -14.63
N MET A 100 11.63 4.03 -15.53
CA MET A 100 12.75 3.15 -15.18
C MET A 100 13.92 3.89 -14.54
N SER A 101 14.10 5.18 -14.84
CA SER A 101 15.11 6.05 -14.17
C SER A 101 14.83 6.29 -12.68
N GLN A 102 13.58 6.09 -12.26
CA GLN A 102 13.14 6.21 -10.86
C GLN A 102 12.97 4.84 -10.19
N ALA A 103 13.26 3.76 -10.89
CA ALA A 103 13.10 2.41 -10.39
C ALA A 103 14.26 1.97 -9.50
N SER A 104 13.96 1.08 -8.57
CA SER A 104 14.91 0.17 -7.95
C SER A 104 14.45 -1.26 -8.20
N ALA A 105 15.36 -2.23 -8.03
CA ALA A 105 14.99 -3.63 -8.14
C ALA A 105 15.51 -4.38 -6.93
N ILE A 106 14.67 -5.30 -6.44
CA ILE A 106 15.05 -6.29 -5.44
C ILE A 106 15.13 -7.63 -6.16
N SER A 107 16.33 -8.19 -6.25
CA SER A 107 16.53 -9.47 -6.91
C SER A 107 15.95 -10.62 -6.07
N ARG A 108 15.77 -11.78 -6.69
CA ARG A 108 15.41 -13.01 -5.99
C ARG A 108 16.38 -13.34 -4.85
N THR A 109 17.66 -13.09 -5.05
CA THR A 109 18.72 -13.33 -4.06
C THR A 109 18.83 -12.24 -2.99
N GLY A 110 17.97 -11.20 -3.04
CA GLY A 110 17.95 -10.10 -2.08
C GLY A 110 18.90 -8.93 -2.42
N SER A 111 19.57 -8.94 -3.58
CA SER A 111 20.34 -7.76 -4.02
C SER A 111 19.40 -6.57 -4.26
N LYS A 112 19.74 -5.41 -3.70
CA LYS A 112 18.89 -4.20 -3.64
C LYS A 112 19.42 -3.06 -4.52
N THR A 113 20.51 -3.30 -5.27
CA THR A 113 21.22 -2.24 -6.01
C THR A 113 21.34 -2.51 -7.51
N LYS A 114 20.61 -3.50 -8.04
CA LYS A 114 20.72 -3.96 -9.43
C LYS A 114 20.44 -2.87 -10.48
N ILE A 115 19.50 -1.96 -10.19
CA ILE A 115 19.16 -0.83 -11.09
C ILE A 115 19.51 0.52 -10.44
N GLY A 116 19.70 0.56 -9.13
CA GLY A 116 19.89 1.76 -8.35
C GLY A 116 19.06 1.75 -7.08
N VAL A 117 19.01 2.88 -6.39
CA VAL A 117 18.35 3.00 -5.08
C VAL A 117 17.28 4.10 -5.04
N THR A 118 16.98 4.72 -6.17
CA THR A 118 16.05 5.87 -6.27
C THR A 118 14.60 5.49 -6.09
N GLY A 119 14.24 4.24 -6.39
CA GLY A 119 12.88 3.72 -6.28
C GLY A 119 12.45 3.39 -4.85
N TYR A 120 13.38 3.29 -3.90
CA TYR A 120 13.03 3.10 -2.50
C TYR A 120 12.58 4.42 -1.88
N CYS A 121 11.44 4.41 -1.20
CA CYS A 121 10.97 5.60 -0.48
C CYS A 121 11.93 5.96 0.66
N LYS A 122 12.32 7.23 0.71
CA LYS A 122 13.00 7.81 1.86
C LYS A 122 11.98 8.36 2.84
N ALA A 123 12.33 8.43 4.10
CA ALA A 123 11.43 8.85 5.18
C ALA A 123 10.88 10.29 5.04
N ASN A 124 11.42 11.08 4.11
CA ASN A 124 10.97 12.45 3.79
C ASN A 124 10.21 12.54 2.44
N GLN A 125 9.99 11.44 1.73
CA GLN A 125 9.34 11.39 0.42
C GLN A 125 7.88 10.98 0.54
N PHE A 126 7.06 11.89 1.04
CA PHE A 126 5.65 11.64 1.28
C PHE A 126 4.84 11.54 -0.02
N ALA A 127 3.83 10.67 -0.02
CA ALA A 127 2.96 10.40 -1.16
C ALA A 127 2.12 11.63 -1.55
N THR A 128 1.73 12.45 -0.58
CA THR A 128 0.92 13.66 -0.80
C THR A 128 1.54 14.86 -0.10
N GLY A 129 1.10 16.07 -0.48
CA GLY A 129 1.56 17.33 0.13
C GLY A 129 1.25 17.50 1.62
N ARG A 130 0.46 16.60 2.22
CA ARG A 130 0.15 16.60 3.67
C ARG A 130 1.28 16.03 4.53
N SER A 131 2.36 15.57 3.93
CA SER A 131 3.58 15.08 4.61
C SER A 131 3.34 14.03 5.70
N ALA A 132 2.37 13.13 5.50
CA ALA A 132 1.98 12.15 6.50
C ALA A 132 2.25 10.70 6.06
N VAL A 133 1.90 10.34 4.82
CA VAL A 133 1.93 8.97 4.32
C VAL A 133 3.09 8.77 3.37
N LEU A 134 3.81 7.66 3.54
CA LEU A 134 4.73 7.13 2.54
C LEU A 134 4.04 5.99 1.82
N ALA A 135 4.17 5.91 0.50
CA ALA A 135 3.59 4.84 -0.29
C ALA A 135 4.62 4.30 -1.29
N GLN A 136 4.88 3.01 -1.22
CA GLN A 136 5.80 2.33 -2.12
C GLN A 136 5.08 1.28 -2.93
N VAL A 137 5.40 1.23 -4.22
CA VAL A 137 4.80 0.32 -5.19
C VAL A 137 5.82 -0.75 -5.55
N TYR A 138 5.41 -2.00 -5.46
CA TYR A 138 6.19 -3.18 -5.84
C TYR A 138 5.51 -3.85 -7.01
N LEU A 139 6.27 -4.11 -8.05
CA LEU A 139 5.78 -4.80 -9.25
C LEU A 139 6.57 -6.10 -9.41
N LYS A 140 5.84 -7.18 -9.64
CA LYS A 140 6.40 -8.51 -9.88
C LYS A 140 5.71 -9.14 -11.07
N LYS A 141 6.47 -9.77 -11.96
CA LYS A 141 5.90 -10.60 -13.02
C LYS A 141 5.29 -11.86 -12.38
N ASN A 142 4.05 -12.20 -12.75
CA ASN A 142 3.49 -13.48 -12.41
C ASN A 142 4.08 -14.53 -13.34
N ILE A 143 4.83 -15.44 -12.76
CA ILE A 143 5.49 -16.55 -13.48
C ILE A 143 4.56 -17.78 -13.50
N ASP A 144 3.56 -17.80 -12.63
CA ASP A 144 2.61 -18.87 -12.53
C ASP A 144 1.84 -19.04 -13.84
N ASN A 145 1.71 -20.28 -14.29
CA ASN A 145 1.07 -20.66 -15.53
C ASN A 145 -0.32 -20.02 -15.61
N VAL A 146 -0.40 -18.93 -16.33
CA VAL A 146 -1.70 -18.37 -16.71
C VAL A 146 -2.35 -19.44 -17.58
N VAL A 147 -3.45 -20.01 -17.10
CA VAL A 147 -4.23 -20.98 -17.86
C VAL A 147 -4.57 -20.31 -19.19
N PRO A 148 -4.14 -20.86 -20.32
CA PRO A 148 -4.50 -20.31 -21.62
C PRO A 148 -6.03 -20.13 -21.63
N PHE A 149 -6.50 -18.97 -22.07
CA PHE A 149 -7.92 -18.63 -22.13
C PHE A 149 -8.63 -18.24 -20.81
N ALA A 150 -7.95 -18.15 -19.68
CA ALA A 150 -8.58 -17.73 -18.41
C ALA A 150 -9.30 -16.37 -18.48
N HIS A 151 -8.91 -15.52 -19.43
CA HIS A 151 -9.46 -14.18 -19.65
C HIS A 151 -10.26 -14.02 -20.94
N VAL A 152 -10.56 -15.12 -21.62
CA VAL A 152 -11.40 -15.12 -22.82
C VAL A 152 -12.83 -15.40 -22.39
N ALA A 153 -13.78 -14.56 -22.78
CA ALA A 153 -15.19 -14.77 -22.50
C ALA A 153 -15.65 -16.12 -23.04
N GLN A 154 -16.47 -16.85 -22.28
CA GLN A 154 -17.07 -18.11 -22.75
C GLN A 154 -17.86 -17.84 -24.05
N ASN A 155 -17.75 -18.77 -25.00
CA ASN A 155 -18.36 -18.68 -26.33
C ASN A 155 -17.70 -17.66 -27.30
N THR A 156 -16.50 -17.16 -27.01
CA THR A 156 -15.74 -16.40 -28.00
C THR A 156 -15.20 -17.36 -29.05
N SER A 157 -15.62 -17.19 -30.31
CA SER A 157 -15.03 -17.92 -31.44
C SER A 157 -13.63 -17.39 -31.69
N ILE A 158 -12.66 -18.23 -31.43
CA ILE A 158 -11.26 -17.94 -31.70
C ILE A 158 -11.01 -18.34 -33.15
N GLY A 159 -11.26 -17.38 -34.05
CA GLY A 159 -10.92 -17.54 -35.43
C GLY A 159 -9.41 -17.75 -35.64
N SER A 160 -8.96 -17.93 -36.87
CA SER A 160 -7.56 -18.14 -37.27
C SER A 160 -6.60 -16.96 -36.96
N SER A 161 -7.03 -15.95 -36.24
CA SER A 161 -6.18 -14.89 -35.73
C SER A 161 -5.33 -15.42 -34.57
N SER A 162 -4.02 -15.23 -34.71
CA SER A 162 -3.02 -15.63 -33.69
C SER A 162 -3.41 -15.12 -32.32
N LEU A 163 -3.85 -16.04 -31.47
CA LEU A 163 -4.04 -15.75 -30.04
C LEU A 163 -2.70 -15.31 -29.45
N PRO A 164 -2.71 -14.32 -28.56
CA PRO A 164 -1.52 -14.07 -27.77
C PRO A 164 -1.25 -15.31 -26.92
N VAL A 165 -0.26 -16.09 -27.33
CA VAL A 165 0.15 -17.35 -26.67
C VAL A 165 0.72 -17.10 -25.28
N VAL A 166 1.04 -15.83 -24.98
CA VAL A 166 1.60 -15.43 -23.69
C VAL A 166 0.82 -14.25 -23.15
N SER A 167 -0.03 -14.47 -22.15
CA SER A 167 -0.55 -13.37 -21.34
C SER A 167 0.51 -12.99 -20.32
N ASN A 168 1.10 -11.81 -20.47
CA ASN A 168 1.98 -11.28 -19.46
C ASN A 168 1.13 -10.73 -18.31
N SER A 169 1.21 -11.32 -17.14
CA SER A 169 0.53 -10.85 -15.95
C SER A 169 1.52 -10.23 -14.98
N ILE A 170 1.15 -9.08 -14.40
CA ILE A 170 1.92 -8.42 -13.35
C ILE A 170 1.09 -8.36 -12.09
N SER A 171 1.72 -8.64 -10.98
CA SER A 171 1.19 -8.34 -9.65
C SER A 171 1.80 -7.04 -9.16
N VAL A 172 0.93 -6.12 -8.79
CA VAL A 172 1.28 -4.83 -8.18
C VAL A 172 0.87 -4.86 -6.74
N THR A 173 1.82 -4.60 -5.85
CA THR A 173 1.54 -4.45 -4.42
C THR A 173 1.89 -3.03 -4.00
N VAL A 174 0.95 -2.30 -3.44
CA VAL A 174 1.16 -0.97 -2.88
C VAL A 174 1.13 -1.08 -1.37
N ILE A 175 2.18 -0.59 -0.72
CA ILE A 175 2.28 -0.56 0.74
C ILE A 175 2.37 0.90 1.16
N SER A 176 1.33 1.37 1.85
CA SER A 176 1.23 2.72 2.41
C SER A 176 1.42 2.66 3.92
N VAL A 177 2.22 3.56 4.47
CA VAL A 177 2.56 3.61 5.90
C VAL A 177 2.44 5.02 6.47
N LEU A 178 2.13 5.12 7.75
CA LEU A 178 2.02 6.39 8.47
C LEU A 178 3.09 6.46 9.57
N PRO A 179 4.30 6.95 9.26
CA PRO A 179 5.45 6.93 10.18
C PRO A 179 5.24 7.72 11.47
N SER A 180 4.40 8.75 11.45
CA SER A 180 4.17 9.65 12.59
C SER A 180 3.54 8.97 13.81
N PHE A 181 3.06 7.74 13.68
CA PHE A 181 2.46 6.95 14.76
C PHE A 181 3.45 6.03 15.47
N SER A 182 4.71 6.05 15.09
CA SER A 182 5.77 5.23 15.69
C SER A 182 6.96 6.08 16.11
N SER A 183 7.76 5.56 17.02
CA SER A 183 9.05 6.11 17.42
C SER A 183 10.22 5.59 16.58
N ALA A 184 9.94 4.81 15.52
CA ALA A 184 10.95 4.26 14.65
C ALA A 184 11.79 5.36 13.97
N SER A 185 13.07 5.11 13.85
CA SER A 185 14.00 6.02 13.18
C SER A 185 13.76 6.02 11.66
N LYS A 186 14.16 7.10 10.99
CA LYS A 186 14.12 7.19 9.53
C LYS A 186 14.86 6.04 8.85
N ALA A 187 15.99 5.62 9.40
CA ALA A 187 16.80 4.53 8.86
C ALA A 187 16.10 3.18 8.92
N GLU A 188 15.38 2.90 10.00
CA GLU A 188 14.58 1.67 10.15
C GLU A 188 13.42 1.64 9.16
N ILE A 189 12.70 2.75 8.98
CA ILE A 189 11.63 2.87 8.00
C ILE A 189 12.16 2.61 6.58
N GLU A 190 13.27 3.24 6.21
CA GLU A 190 13.90 3.07 4.91
C GLU A 190 14.47 1.65 4.71
N ALA A 191 14.90 0.99 5.78
CA ALA A 191 15.33 -0.41 5.74
C ALA A 191 14.16 -1.34 5.41
N CYS A 192 12.98 -1.13 6.03
CA CYS A 192 11.78 -1.90 5.72
C CYS A 192 11.37 -1.78 4.26
N PHE A 193 11.42 -0.59 3.68
CA PHE A 193 11.09 -0.39 2.27
C PHE A 193 12.05 -1.09 1.30
N LYS A 194 13.24 -1.47 1.73
CA LYS A 194 14.20 -2.24 0.94
C LYS A 194 13.99 -3.75 1.00
N GLU A 195 13.02 -4.21 1.78
CA GLU A 195 12.64 -5.64 1.81
C GLU A 195 11.71 -5.97 0.63
N ARG A 196 11.59 -7.27 0.31
CA ARG A 196 10.61 -7.75 -0.67
C ARG A 196 9.18 -7.51 -0.18
N ALA A 197 8.26 -7.24 -1.09
CA ALA A 197 6.86 -6.93 -0.77
C ALA A 197 6.24 -7.88 0.27
N ALA A 198 6.57 -9.17 0.22
CA ALA A 198 6.08 -10.18 1.16
C ALA A 198 6.54 -9.95 2.61
N ASN A 199 7.66 -9.27 2.83
CA ASN A 199 8.27 -9.08 4.15
C ASN A 199 8.05 -7.67 4.71
N VAL A 200 7.75 -6.70 3.85
CA VAL A 200 7.62 -5.28 4.24
C VAL A 200 6.54 -5.07 5.29
N SER A 201 5.38 -5.69 5.12
CA SER A 201 4.27 -5.56 6.06
C SER A 201 4.65 -6.03 7.46
N ARG A 202 5.34 -7.16 7.56
CA ARG A 202 5.86 -7.67 8.84
C ARG A 202 6.89 -6.73 9.45
N CYS A 203 7.80 -6.18 8.63
CA CYS A 203 8.79 -5.22 9.09
C CYS A 203 8.13 -3.97 9.73
N PHE A 204 7.07 -3.43 9.11
CA PHE A 204 6.34 -2.30 9.69
C PHE A 204 5.50 -2.68 10.91
N GLU A 205 4.97 -3.90 10.95
CA GLU A 205 4.29 -4.43 12.14
C GLU A 205 5.24 -4.50 13.34
N ASP A 206 6.45 -5.02 13.15
CA ASP A 206 7.48 -5.09 14.18
C ASP A 206 7.89 -3.70 14.69
N LEU A 207 7.83 -2.67 13.86
CA LEU A 207 8.08 -1.27 14.22
C LEU A 207 6.84 -0.55 14.78
N ASN A 208 5.70 -1.22 14.91
CA ASN A 208 4.41 -0.64 15.32
C ASN A 208 3.99 0.56 14.45
N ILE A 209 4.29 0.52 13.15
CA ILE A 209 3.88 1.54 12.18
C ILE A 209 2.57 1.09 11.53
N PRO A 210 1.50 1.92 11.58
CA PRO A 210 0.28 1.62 10.84
C PRO A 210 0.56 1.55 9.34
N TYR A 211 0.10 0.47 8.72
CA TYR A 211 0.26 0.24 7.28
C TYR A 211 -1.02 -0.27 6.64
N ASN A 212 -1.10 -0.11 5.32
CA ASN A 212 -2.11 -0.74 4.48
C ASN A 212 -1.42 -1.36 3.28
N THR A 213 -1.84 -2.56 2.90
CA THR A 213 -1.32 -3.27 1.73
C THR A 213 -2.47 -3.50 0.76
N GLN A 214 -2.34 -2.97 -0.46
CA GLN A 214 -3.26 -3.22 -1.58
C GLN A 214 -2.54 -4.03 -2.64
N ARG A 215 -3.22 -5.01 -3.22
CA ARG A 215 -2.71 -5.81 -4.31
C ARG A 215 -3.68 -5.80 -5.49
N ALA A 216 -3.14 -5.63 -6.68
CA ALA A 216 -3.87 -5.72 -7.92
C ALA A 216 -3.06 -6.56 -8.93
N ASP A 217 -3.73 -7.44 -9.66
CA ASP A 217 -3.11 -8.23 -10.70
C ASP A 217 -3.62 -7.71 -12.05
N TYR A 218 -2.68 -7.41 -12.95
CA TYR A 218 -2.96 -6.87 -14.27
C TYR A 218 -2.53 -7.86 -15.34
N VAL A 219 -3.39 -8.06 -16.33
CA VAL A 219 -3.06 -8.77 -17.56
C VAL A 219 -2.65 -7.74 -18.59
N VAL A 220 -1.43 -7.83 -19.05
CA VAL A 220 -0.94 -6.96 -20.11
C VAL A 220 -1.23 -7.63 -21.45
N GLY A 221 -2.13 -7.04 -22.20
CA GLY A 221 -2.41 -7.43 -23.60
C GLY A 221 -1.12 -7.40 -24.42
N GLY A 222 -1.03 -8.33 -25.39
CA GLY A 222 0.17 -8.68 -26.12
C GLY A 222 1.05 -7.51 -26.54
N GLN A 223 2.28 -7.82 -26.93
CA GLN A 223 3.31 -6.83 -27.27
C GLN A 223 2.73 -5.73 -28.17
N PRO A 224 2.90 -4.44 -27.84
CA PRO A 224 2.48 -3.37 -28.72
C PRO A 224 3.19 -3.53 -30.06
N LYS A 225 2.45 -3.85 -31.12
CA LYS A 225 2.95 -3.71 -32.47
C LYS A 225 3.02 -2.21 -32.78
N LEU A 226 4.21 -1.71 -32.98
CA LEU A 226 4.37 -0.43 -33.66
C LEU A 226 3.69 -0.58 -35.02
N VAL A 227 2.57 0.11 -35.23
CA VAL A 227 1.95 0.27 -36.51
C VAL A 227 2.83 1.29 -37.26
N SER A 228 3.59 0.80 -38.21
CA SER A 228 4.37 1.63 -39.16
C SER A 228 3.43 2.36 -40.11
#